data_a613c226a4c011192911e9ae16db2ec3
#
_entry.id   a613c226a4c011192911e9ae16db2ec3
#
_cell.length_a   1.000
_cell.length_b   1.000
_cell.length_c   1.000
_cell.angle_alpha   90.00
_cell.angle_beta   90.00
_cell.angle_gamma   90.00
#
_symmetry.space_group_name_H-M   'P 1'
#
loop_
_entity.id
_entity.type
_entity.pdbx_description
1 polymer ?
#
loop_
_entity_poly.entity_id
_entity_poly.type
_entity_poly.pdbx_seq_one_letter_code
_entity_poly.pdbx_strand_id
1 'polypeptide(L)'
;MITWSSLSVNEKKQALARPAMANSQQLKQTVGDIIARVEKEGDEAVLDYTRKFDCPDLTSLVLSQENIDALAAKVTPEVASAIDTAFNNIKMFHEAQMPSDIALTTTPGVKCELRFTALDAVGLYIPGGSAPLPSTVLMLGVPALVAGCENKLLCTPPNKEQLIAPEIAYAARKCGIDKIFLCGGAQAIAAMALGTDSVPQVDKIFGPGNSFVTEAKQQVSQRADGAAIDMPAGPSEVLVLADEFANPEFVAADLLSQAEHGPDSQAILVSNSATLIEESKAAVERQLATLSRAEIARPAMENARYILADSIEQAIEASNAYAAEHLIVQIENARDYLPKIKYAGSIFLGPWSPESAGDYASGTNHVLPTYGYAKNYSSLGLLDFMRRYTIQELSADGMRNLGPAIMALAAAEGLDAHEQAVALRMQALKQGDA
;
A
#
# COMPACT_ATOMS: atom_id res chain seq x y z
N MET A 1 2.86 -31.10 7.72
CA MET A 1 4.14 -30.48 8.08
C MET A 1 5.15 -30.74 6.97
N ILE A 2 5.88 -29.72 6.53
CA ILE A 2 6.86 -29.78 5.43
C ILE A 2 8.26 -29.65 6.05
N THR A 3 9.17 -30.60 5.81
CA THR A 3 10.57 -30.52 6.31
C THR A 3 11.41 -29.78 5.27
N TRP A 4 11.84 -28.54 5.59
CA TRP A 4 12.51 -27.64 4.66
C TRP A 4 13.85 -28.16 4.12
N SER A 5 14.65 -28.81 4.97
CA SER A 5 15.96 -29.35 4.60
C SER A 5 15.88 -30.53 3.62
N SER A 6 14.76 -31.26 3.60
CA SER A 6 14.57 -32.39 2.70
C SER A 6 14.17 -31.99 1.28
N LEU A 7 13.83 -30.71 1.06
CA LEU A 7 13.34 -30.23 -0.22
C LEU A 7 14.46 -29.81 -1.18
N SER A 8 14.33 -30.20 -2.44
CA SER A 8 15.10 -29.62 -3.53
C SER A 8 14.74 -28.16 -3.76
N VAL A 9 15.56 -27.44 -4.52
CA VAL A 9 15.30 -26.03 -4.87
C VAL A 9 13.93 -25.81 -5.52
N ASN A 10 13.49 -26.73 -6.38
CA ASN A 10 12.18 -26.63 -7.03
C ASN A 10 11.03 -26.92 -6.07
N GLU A 11 11.19 -27.90 -5.18
CA GLU A 11 10.18 -28.20 -4.14
C GLU A 11 10.08 -27.07 -3.12
N LYS A 12 11.18 -26.42 -2.73
CA LYS A 12 11.17 -25.20 -1.91
C LYS A 12 10.34 -24.09 -2.58
N LYS A 13 10.51 -23.86 -3.88
CA LYS A 13 9.70 -22.89 -4.64
C LYS A 13 8.23 -23.26 -4.64
N GLN A 14 7.88 -24.54 -4.82
CA GLN A 14 6.50 -25.02 -4.77
C GLN A 14 5.89 -24.90 -3.37
N ALA A 15 6.66 -25.24 -2.33
CA ALA A 15 6.24 -25.11 -0.94
C ALA A 15 5.93 -23.65 -0.54
N LEU A 16 6.52 -22.68 -1.20
CA LEU A 16 6.28 -21.25 -1.00
C LEU A 16 5.44 -20.62 -2.13
N ALA A 17 4.94 -21.41 -3.09
CA ALA A 17 4.17 -20.87 -4.19
C ALA A 17 2.85 -20.27 -3.70
N ARG A 18 2.51 -19.13 -4.20
CA ARG A 18 1.24 -18.46 -3.95
C ARG A 18 0.16 -18.98 -4.90
N PRO A 19 -1.14 -18.95 -4.54
CA PRO A 19 -2.19 -19.21 -5.50
C PRO A 19 -2.00 -18.30 -6.71
N ALA A 20 -2.26 -18.83 -7.90
CA ALA A 20 -2.22 -17.99 -9.09
C ALA A 20 -3.23 -16.84 -8.91
N MET A 21 -2.78 -15.60 -9.01
CA MET A 21 -3.72 -14.48 -9.13
C MET A 21 -4.65 -14.80 -10.29
N ALA A 22 -5.95 -14.58 -10.09
CA ALA A 22 -6.97 -14.79 -11.12
C ALA A 22 -6.77 -13.77 -12.26
N ASN A 23 -5.65 -13.91 -12.98
CA ASN A 23 -5.26 -13.09 -14.11
C ASN A 23 -5.94 -13.65 -15.37
N SER A 24 -7.26 -13.76 -15.31
CA SER A 24 -8.02 -14.30 -16.44
C SER A 24 -8.11 -13.21 -17.51
N GLN A 25 -7.94 -13.61 -18.76
CA GLN A 25 -8.19 -12.75 -19.92
C GLN A 25 -9.57 -12.07 -19.82
N GLN A 26 -10.53 -12.79 -19.26
CA GLN A 26 -11.88 -12.30 -19.02
C GLN A 26 -11.95 -11.17 -17.97
N LEU A 27 -11.18 -11.26 -16.87
CA LEU A 27 -11.10 -10.18 -15.89
C LEU A 27 -10.56 -8.89 -16.53
N LYS A 28 -9.46 -9.00 -17.29
CA LYS A 28 -8.86 -7.86 -18.00
C LYS A 28 -9.85 -7.21 -18.96
N GLN A 29 -10.56 -8.03 -19.74
CA GLN A 29 -11.56 -7.52 -20.67
C GLN A 29 -12.71 -6.84 -19.95
N THR A 30 -13.27 -7.48 -18.91
CA THR A 30 -14.38 -6.91 -18.13
C THR A 30 -14.00 -5.57 -17.50
N VAL A 31 -12.80 -5.47 -16.92
CA VAL A 31 -12.32 -4.21 -16.33
C VAL A 31 -12.07 -3.16 -17.41
N GLY A 32 -11.49 -3.55 -18.54
CA GLY A 32 -11.32 -2.65 -19.69
C GLY A 32 -12.65 -2.08 -20.20
N ASP A 33 -13.67 -2.91 -20.29
CA ASP A 33 -15.03 -2.49 -20.69
C ASP A 33 -15.64 -1.51 -19.67
N ILE A 34 -15.42 -1.74 -18.37
CA ILE A 34 -15.86 -0.81 -17.32
C ILE A 34 -15.16 0.55 -17.46
N ILE A 35 -13.84 0.56 -17.61
CA ILE A 35 -13.06 1.80 -17.77
C ILE A 35 -13.50 2.56 -19.02
N ALA A 36 -13.65 1.89 -20.16
CA ALA A 36 -14.11 2.51 -21.40
C ALA A 36 -15.52 3.08 -21.29
N ARG A 37 -16.41 2.42 -20.55
CA ARG A 37 -17.76 2.91 -20.31
C ARG A 37 -17.76 4.14 -19.41
N VAL A 38 -16.97 4.15 -18.33
CA VAL A 38 -16.84 5.33 -17.45
C VAL A 38 -16.24 6.51 -18.21
N GLU A 39 -15.22 6.29 -19.05
CA GLU A 39 -14.64 7.33 -19.91
C GLU A 39 -15.68 7.97 -20.86
N LYS A 40 -16.58 7.17 -21.39
CA LYS A 40 -17.59 7.63 -22.35
C LYS A 40 -18.83 8.28 -21.70
N GLU A 41 -19.31 7.71 -20.59
CA GLU A 41 -20.61 8.02 -20.00
C GLU A 41 -20.51 8.73 -18.63
N GLY A 42 -19.29 8.88 -18.09
CA GLY A 42 -19.03 9.61 -16.84
C GLY A 42 -19.83 9.09 -15.64
N ASP A 43 -20.47 10.00 -14.93
CA ASP A 43 -21.26 9.71 -13.72
C ASP A 43 -22.37 8.69 -13.96
N GLU A 44 -22.99 8.68 -15.15
CA GLU A 44 -24.06 7.73 -15.47
C GLU A 44 -23.57 6.28 -15.39
N ALA A 45 -22.39 6.00 -15.97
CA ALA A 45 -21.78 4.69 -15.89
C ALA A 45 -21.42 4.29 -14.45
N VAL A 46 -20.84 5.23 -13.68
CA VAL A 46 -20.47 4.98 -12.27
C VAL A 46 -21.71 4.69 -11.42
N LEU A 47 -22.78 5.47 -11.58
CA LEU A 47 -24.07 5.25 -10.91
C LEU A 47 -24.67 3.89 -11.26
N ASP A 48 -24.71 3.55 -12.54
CA ASP A 48 -25.28 2.28 -13.00
C ASP A 48 -24.54 1.07 -12.42
N TYR A 49 -23.21 1.09 -12.43
CA TYR A 49 -22.42 0.02 -11.82
C TYR A 49 -22.62 -0.04 -10.31
N THR A 50 -22.65 1.10 -9.62
CA THR A 50 -22.88 1.15 -8.18
C THR A 50 -24.29 0.65 -7.80
N ARG A 51 -25.31 1.00 -8.58
CA ARG A 51 -26.67 0.46 -8.42
C ARG A 51 -26.72 -1.05 -8.63
N LYS A 52 -25.98 -1.54 -9.61
CA LYS A 52 -25.95 -2.96 -9.94
C LYS A 52 -25.25 -3.81 -8.86
N PHE A 53 -24.18 -3.29 -8.25
CA PHE A 53 -23.30 -4.09 -7.39
C PHE A 53 -23.45 -3.80 -5.91
N ASP A 54 -23.81 -2.56 -5.53
CA ASP A 54 -23.76 -2.11 -4.14
C ASP A 54 -25.13 -1.63 -3.62
N CYS A 55 -25.75 -0.63 -4.25
CA CYS A 55 -26.95 0.02 -3.75
C CYS A 55 -27.92 0.35 -4.90
N PRO A 56 -28.96 -0.49 -5.17
CA PRO A 56 -29.89 -0.33 -6.31
C PRO A 56 -30.60 1.01 -6.36
N ASP A 57 -30.85 1.63 -5.21
CA ASP A 57 -31.61 2.87 -5.10
C ASP A 57 -30.73 4.13 -5.03
N LEU A 58 -29.43 4.01 -5.28
CA LEU A 58 -28.50 5.16 -5.19
C LEU A 58 -28.89 6.27 -6.14
N THR A 59 -29.03 7.48 -5.60
CA THR A 59 -29.47 8.67 -6.35
C THR A 59 -28.34 9.66 -6.65
N SER A 60 -27.28 9.66 -5.85
CA SER A 60 -26.13 10.57 -6.00
C SER A 60 -24.83 9.87 -5.66
N LEU A 61 -23.77 10.17 -6.41
CA LEU A 61 -22.42 9.72 -6.08
C LEU A 61 -21.80 10.52 -4.93
N VAL A 62 -22.25 11.74 -4.69
CA VAL A 62 -21.63 12.64 -3.70
C VAL A 62 -22.33 12.50 -2.35
N LEU A 63 -21.58 12.22 -1.31
CA LEU A 63 -22.07 12.31 0.07
C LEU A 63 -21.95 13.75 0.56
N SER A 64 -23.07 14.34 1.00
CA SER A 64 -23.08 15.73 1.46
C SER A 64 -22.28 15.91 2.76
N GLN A 65 -21.73 17.11 2.97
CA GLN A 65 -21.04 17.46 4.21
C GLN A 65 -21.94 17.29 5.45
N GLU A 66 -23.22 17.64 5.33
CA GLU A 66 -24.21 17.46 6.38
C GLU A 66 -24.32 15.97 6.79
N ASN A 67 -24.38 15.07 5.80
CA ASN A 67 -24.42 13.62 6.06
C ASN A 67 -23.13 13.12 6.69
N ILE A 68 -21.96 13.60 6.23
CA ILE A 68 -20.66 13.24 6.82
C ILE A 68 -20.63 13.65 8.30
N ASP A 69 -21.06 14.86 8.62
CA ASP A 69 -21.07 15.38 9.98
C ASP A 69 -22.08 14.64 10.87
N ALA A 70 -23.28 14.38 10.36
CA ALA A 70 -24.32 13.64 11.06
C ALA A 70 -23.92 12.18 11.32
N LEU A 71 -23.22 11.54 10.39
CA LEU A 71 -22.70 10.17 10.58
C LEU A 71 -21.57 10.15 11.60
N ALA A 72 -20.59 11.02 11.47
CA ALA A 72 -19.46 11.10 12.40
C ALA A 72 -19.91 11.34 13.86
N ALA A 73 -21.00 12.08 14.06
CA ALA A 73 -21.58 12.31 15.39
C ALA A 73 -22.25 11.07 16.03
N LYS A 74 -22.50 10.00 15.23
CA LYS A 74 -23.09 8.74 15.74
C LYS A 74 -22.06 7.76 16.30
N VAL A 75 -20.77 8.02 16.11
CA VAL A 75 -19.71 7.15 16.63
C VAL A 75 -19.71 7.17 18.15
N THR A 76 -19.64 5.99 18.76
CA THR A 76 -19.59 5.90 20.24
C THR A 76 -18.31 6.51 20.78
N PRO A 77 -18.33 7.07 22.00
CA PRO A 77 -17.13 7.67 22.61
C PRO A 77 -15.94 6.70 22.69
N GLU A 78 -16.19 5.42 22.91
CA GLU A 78 -15.17 4.38 22.95
C GLU A 78 -14.47 4.21 21.61
N VAL A 79 -15.24 4.05 20.54
CA VAL A 79 -14.70 3.89 19.17
C VAL A 79 -14.05 5.18 18.70
N ALA A 80 -14.61 6.35 18.99
CA ALA A 80 -13.99 7.64 18.70
C ALA A 80 -12.61 7.77 19.35
N SER A 81 -12.50 7.40 20.65
CA SER A 81 -11.23 7.42 21.38
C SER A 81 -10.21 6.45 20.79
N ALA A 82 -10.63 5.27 20.32
CA ALA A 82 -9.76 4.31 19.66
C ALA A 82 -9.24 4.86 18.32
N ILE A 83 -10.12 5.43 17.50
CA ILE A 83 -9.74 6.09 16.22
C ILE A 83 -8.79 7.26 16.49
N ASP A 84 -9.02 8.06 17.54
CA ASP A 84 -8.15 9.17 17.92
C ASP A 84 -6.75 8.69 18.35
N THR A 85 -6.67 7.59 19.09
CA THR A 85 -5.39 6.97 19.47
C THR A 85 -4.63 6.49 18.23
N ALA A 86 -5.28 5.76 17.34
CA ALA A 86 -4.70 5.29 16.08
C ALA A 86 -4.23 6.48 15.21
N PHE A 87 -5.10 7.48 15.02
CA PHE A 87 -4.77 8.69 14.26
C PHE A 87 -3.50 9.37 14.78
N ASN A 88 -3.39 9.56 16.09
CA ASN A 88 -2.24 10.24 16.69
C ASN A 88 -0.94 9.45 16.51
N ASN A 89 -0.98 8.13 16.69
CA ASN A 89 0.19 7.27 16.52
C ASN A 89 0.64 7.21 15.05
N ILE A 90 -0.30 7.03 14.11
CA ILE A 90 -0.02 7.01 12.68
C ILE A 90 0.54 8.37 12.24
N LYS A 91 -0.06 9.47 12.72
CA LYS A 91 0.40 10.83 12.43
C LYS A 91 1.83 11.05 12.90
N MET A 92 2.12 10.73 14.16
CA MET A 92 3.46 10.87 14.75
C MET A 92 4.51 10.09 13.95
N PHE A 93 4.21 8.85 13.57
CA PHE A 93 5.14 8.00 12.80
C PHE A 93 5.38 8.53 11.38
N HIS A 94 4.33 9.06 10.72
CA HIS A 94 4.47 9.61 9.37
C HIS A 94 5.10 11.01 9.38
N GLU A 95 4.87 11.85 10.39
CA GLU A 95 5.57 13.13 10.56
C GLU A 95 7.09 12.94 10.68
N ALA A 96 7.52 11.86 11.35
CA ALA A 96 8.95 11.53 11.47
C ALA A 96 9.60 11.10 10.14
N GLN A 97 8.80 10.79 9.10
CA GLN A 97 9.30 10.45 7.76
C GLN A 97 9.48 11.67 6.85
N MET A 98 9.15 12.89 7.31
CA MET A 98 9.22 14.10 6.48
C MET A 98 10.66 14.30 5.98
N PRO A 99 10.87 14.30 4.64
CA PRO A 99 12.20 14.48 4.08
C PRO A 99 12.67 15.91 4.18
N SER A 100 13.99 16.08 4.25
CA SER A 100 14.63 17.39 4.11
C SER A 100 15.06 17.62 2.68
N ASP A 101 14.92 18.86 2.19
CA ASP A 101 15.49 19.27 0.93
C ASP A 101 17.03 19.16 0.96
N ILE A 102 17.62 18.86 -0.19
CA ILE A 102 19.07 18.76 -0.36
C ILE A 102 19.52 19.91 -1.24
N ALA A 103 20.61 20.57 -0.84
CA ALA A 103 21.29 21.58 -1.65
C ALA A 103 22.80 21.40 -1.52
N LEU A 104 23.50 21.27 -2.64
CA LEU A 104 24.95 21.12 -2.65
C LEU A 104 25.58 21.77 -3.89
N THR A 105 26.84 22.15 -3.76
CA THR A 105 27.67 22.67 -4.86
C THR A 105 28.53 21.51 -5.38
N THR A 106 28.25 21.03 -6.60
CA THR A 106 28.98 19.91 -7.23
C THR A 106 30.30 20.35 -7.83
N THR A 107 30.33 21.58 -8.36
CA THR A 107 31.50 22.26 -8.93
C THR A 107 31.38 23.72 -8.52
N PRO A 108 32.49 24.49 -8.28
CA PRO A 108 32.38 25.90 -8.00
C PRO A 108 31.51 26.65 -9.00
N GLY A 109 30.44 27.29 -8.51
CA GLY A 109 29.44 27.97 -9.32
C GLY A 109 28.31 27.09 -9.91
N VAL A 110 28.25 25.79 -9.54
CA VAL A 110 27.18 24.88 -9.92
C VAL A 110 26.45 24.38 -8.69
N LYS A 111 25.20 24.78 -8.50
CA LYS A 111 24.33 24.40 -7.40
C LYS A 111 23.29 23.40 -7.87
N CYS A 112 23.18 22.25 -7.20
CA CYS A 112 22.17 21.25 -7.43
C CYS A 112 21.28 21.10 -6.18
N GLU A 113 19.97 21.12 -6.38
CA GLU A 113 19.00 20.94 -5.29
C GLU A 113 18.04 19.78 -5.60
N LEU A 114 17.59 19.10 -4.54
CA LEU A 114 16.45 18.18 -4.56
C LEU A 114 15.37 18.75 -3.65
N ARG A 115 14.18 18.96 -4.20
CA ARG A 115 13.02 19.49 -3.47
C ARG A 115 11.93 18.44 -3.40
N PHE A 116 11.21 18.44 -2.29
CA PHE A 116 10.04 17.61 -2.07
C PHE A 116 8.78 18.47 -2.05
N THR A 117 7.68 17.94 -2.64
CA THR A 117 6.37 18.59 -2.62
C THR A 117 5.28 17.52 -2.55
N ALA A 118 4.16 17.86 -1.93
CA ALA A 118 2.99 16.99 -1.93
C ALA A 118 2.47 16.74 -3.36
N LEU A 119 1.72 15.64 -3.54
CA LEU A 119 0.80 15.48 -4.66
C LEU A 119 -0.38 16.42 -4.49
N ASP A 120 -0.88 17.01 -5.57
CA ASP A 120 -1.96 17.99 -5.50
C ASP A 120 -3.30 17.32 -5.23
N ALA A 121 -3.59 16.18 -5.92
CA ALA A 121 -4.83 15.43 -5.78
C ALA A 121 -4.57 13.94 -5.60
N VAL A 122 -5.16 13.35 -4.56
CA VAL A 122 -5.02 11.92 -4.25
C VAL A 122 -6.38 11.25 -4.08
N GLY A 123 -6.53 10.09 -4.71
CA GLY A 123 -7.71 9.23 -4.59
C GLY A 123 -7.47 8.15 -3.54
N LEU A 124 -8.33 8.10 -2.53
CA LEU A 124 -8.26 7.16 -1.42
C LEU A 124 -9.40 6.16 -1.57
N TYR A 125 -9.08 4.95 -1.98
CA TYR A 125 -10.05 3.89 -2.18
C TYR A 125 -10.22 3.06 -0.90
N ILE A 126 -11.42 3.03 -0.36
CA ILE A 126 -11.77 2.21 0.80
C ILE A 126 -12.72 1.10 0.32
N PRO A 127 -12.30 -0.17 0.40
CA PRO A 127 -13.15 -1.26 -0.04
C PRO A 127 -14.41 -1.37 0.82
N GLY A 128 -15.51 -1.75 0.19
CA GLY A 128 -16.71 -2.20 0.87
C GLY A 128 -16.57 -3.67 1.25
N GLY A 129 -17.52 -4.17 2.03
CA GLY A 129 -17.55 -5.57 2.43
C GLY A 129 -18.41 -5.79 3.67
N SER A 130 -18.17 -6.90 4.35
CA SER A 130 -18.91 -7.30 5.57
C SER A 130 -18.57 -6.46 6.81
N ALA A 131 -17.50 -5.66 6.76
CA ALA A 131 -17.08 -4.80 7.86
C ALA A 131 -16.64 -3.42 7.34
N PRO A 132 -16.93 -2.32 8.08
CA PRO A 132 -16.36 -1.02 7.79
C PRO A 132 -14.86 -1.02 8.11
N LEU A 133 -14.07 -0.25 7.34
CA LEU A 133 -12.62 -0.18 7.48
C LEU A 133 -12.13 1.25 7.80
N PRO A 134 -12.45 1.80 8.99
CA PRO A 134 -11.95 3.11 9.39
C PRO A 134 -10.42 3.15 9.51
N SER A 135 -9.77 2.02 9.82
CA SER A 135 -8.31 1.89 9.83
C SER A 135 -7.73 2.22 8.46
N THR A 136 -8.30 1.69 7.37
CA THR A 136 -7.84 2.00 6.01
C THR A 136 -7.98 3.49 5.69
N VAL A 137 -9.05 4.15 6.18
CA VAL A 137 -9.19 5.62 6.04
C VAL A 137 -8.03 6.33 6.72
N LEU A 138 -7.65 5.91 7.94
CA LEU A 138 -6.51 6.49 8.66
C LEU A 138 -5.18 6.23 7.94
N MET A 139 -4.96 4.98 7.51
CA MET A 139 -3.70 4.56 6.86
C MET A 139 -3.44 5.27 5.53
N LEU A 140 -4.49 5.72 4.84
CA LEU A 140 -4.39 6.50 3.61
C LEU A 140 -4.48 8.01 3.89
N GLY A 141 -5.44 8.40 4.72
CA GLY A 141 -5.76 9.81 4.94
C GLY A 141 -4.74 10.55 5.80
N VAL A 142 -4.16 9.89 6.81
CA VAL A 142 -3.17 10.53 7.70
C VAL A 142 -1.88 10.88 6.94
N PRO A 143 -1.23 9.97 6.19
CA PRO A 143 -0.05 10.35 5.43
C PRO A 143 -0.37 11.38 4.34
N ALA A 144 -1.55 11.34 3.69
CA ALA A 144 -1.98 12.38 2.76
C ALA A 144 -2.10 13.76 3.44
N LEU A 145 -2.64 13.80 4.67
CA LEU A 145 -2.74 15.01 5.49
C LEU A 145 -1.34 15.54 5.88
N VAL A 146 -0.46 14.66 6.36
CA VAL A 146 0.91 15.02 6.80
C VAL A 146 1.75 15.49 5.62
N ALA A 147 1.63 14.86 4.45
CA ALA A 147 2.31 15.30 3.22
C ALA A 147 1.86 16.68 2.76
N GLY A 148 0.64 17.11 3.12
CA GLY A 148 0.04 18.37 2.70
C GLY A 148 -0.72 18.27 1.36
N CYS A 149 -1.24 17.09 1.00
CA CYS A 149 -2.10 16.96 -0.18
C CYS A 149 -3.36 17.81 -0.02
N GLU A 150 -3.59 18.74 -0.96
CA GLU A 150 -4.73 19.68 -0.88
C GLU A 150 -6.05 18.96 -1.17
N ASN A 151 -6.10 18.17 -2.25
CA ASN A 151 -7.29 17.47 -2.68
C ASN A 151 -7.21 15.99 -2.31
N LYS A 152 -7.96 15.60 -1.28
CA LYS A 152 -8.11 14.22 -0.81
C LYS A 152 -9.52 13.74 -1.13
N LEU A 153 -9.65 12.83 -2.10
CA LEU A 153 -10.92 12.25 -2.52
C LEU A 153 -11.02 10.83 -1.95
N LEU A 154 -12.13 10.53 -1.28
CA LEU A 154 -12.39 9.19 -0.77
C LEU A 154 -13.52 8.55 -1.57
N CYS A 155 -13.27 7.37 -2.16
CA CYS A 155 -14.28 6.54 -2.79
C CYS A 155 -14.50 5.28 -1.96
N THR A 156 -15.75 5.00 -1.61
CA THR A 156 -16.18 3.79 -0.90
C THR A 156 -17.60 3.42 -1.30
N PRO A 157 -17.94 2.12 -1.47
CA PRO A 157 -19.29 1.74 -1.81
C PRO A 157 -20.28 2.13 -0.70
N PRO A 158 -21.49 2.59 -1.08
CA PRO A 158 -22.55 2.90 -0.12
C PRO A 158 -23.17 1.63 0.46
N ASN A 159 -23.76 1.77 1.64
CA ASN A 159 -24.70 0.80 2.19
C ASN A 159 -26.10 0.95 1.56
N LYS A 160 -27.06 0.13 2.02
CA LYS A 160 -28.45 0.14 1.50
C LYS A 160 -29.20 1.45 1.79
N GLU A 161 -28.78 2.20 2.78
CA GLU A 161 -29.33 3.50 3.17
C GLU A 161 -28.71 4.66 2.35
N GLN A 162 -27.90 4.36 1.31
CA GLN A 162 -27.17 5.34 0.49
C GLN A 162 -26.18 6.18 1.32
N LEU A 163 -25.60 5.58 2.36
CA LEU A 163 -24.67 6.20 3.30
C LEU A 163 -23.41 5.32 3.48
N ILE A 164 -22.48 5.81 4.24
CA ILE A 164 -21.29 5.07 4.71
C ILE A 164 -21.39 4.78 6.20
N ALA A 165 -20.51 3.91 6.71
CA ALA A 165 -20.45 3.66 8.16
C ALA A 165 -20.01 4.92 8.93
N PRO A 166 -20.58 5.17 10.12
CA PRO A 166 -20.21 6.31 10.98
C PRO A 166 -18.72 6.41 11.25
N GLU A 167 -18.06 5.28 11.46
CA GLU A 167 -16.62 5.18 11.76
C GLU A 167 -15.76 5.65 10.58
N ILE A 168 -16.19 5.37 9.34
CA ILE A 168 -15.53 5.86 8.12
C ILE A 168 -15.67 7.38 8.04
N ALA A 169 -16.87 7.92 8.29
CA ALA A 169 -17.10 9.36 8.28
C ALA A 169 -16.28 10.09 9.35
N TYR A 170 -16.19 9.51 10.55
CA TYR A 170 -15.39 10.07 11.65
C TYR A 170 -13.90 10.08 11.31
N ALA A 171 -13.35 8.96 10.83
CA ALA A 171 -11.96 8.87 10.42
C ALA A 171 -11.63 9.82 9.25
N ALA A 172 -12.52 9.95 8.25
CA ALA A 172 -12.36 10.87 7.14
C ALA A 172 -12.26 12.34 7.62
N ARG A 173 -13.16 12.75 8.53
CA ARG A 173 -13.10 14.09 9.15
C ARG A 173 -11.78 14.34 9.89
N LYS A 174 -11.28 13.36 10.66
CA LYS A 174 -9.98 13.47 11.34
C LYS A 174 -8.83 13.70 10.37
N CYS A 175 -8.91 13.11 9.16
CA CYS A 175 -7.91 13.26 8.10
C CYS A 175 -8.14 14.51 7.22
N GLY A 176 -9.16 15.34 7.52
CA GLY A 176 -9.50 16.49 6.69
C GLY A 176 -9.96 16.10 5.28
N ILE A 177 -10.70 15.00 5.17
CA ILE A 177 -11.32 14.53 3.93
C ILE A 177 -12.80 14.96 3.94
N ASP A 178 -13.15 15.86 3.03
CA ASP A 178 -14.49 16.41 2.86
C ASP A 178 -15.17 15.97 1.56
N LYS A 179 -14.42 15.37 0.63
CA LYS A 179 -14.89 14.86 -0.65
C LYS A 179 -15.03 13.35 -0.59
N ILE A 180 -16.24 12.86 -0.32
CA ILE A 180 -16.55 11.44 -0.22
C ILE A 180 -17.54 11.06 -1.32
N PHE A 181 -17.18 10.03 -2.10
CA PHE A 181 -17.97 9.53 -3.23
C PHE A 181 -18.44 8.10 -2.96
N LEU A 182 -19.74 7.90 -3.18
CA LEU A 182 -20.44 6.64 -2.93
C LEU A 182 -20.31 5.71 -4.13
N CYS A 183 -19.11 5.19 -4.36
CA CYS A 183 -18.84 4.22 -5.42
C CYS A 183 -17.67 3.31 -5.01
N GLY A 184 -17.77 2.04 -5.42
CA GLY A 184 -16.76 1.01 -5.19
C GLY A 184 -16.26 0.39 -6.49
N GLY A 185 -15.43 -0.65 -6.40
CA GLY A 185 -15.02 -1.47 -7.54
C GLY A 185 -14.18 -0.75 -8.61
N ALA A 186 -14.09 -1.39 -9.78
CA ALA A 186 -13.31 -0.88 -10.91
C ALA A 186 -13.81 0.48 -11.43
N GLN A 187 -15.12 0.74 -11.33
CA GLN A 187 -15.72 2.01 -11.77
C GLN A 187 -15.29 3.19 -10.89
N ALA A 188 -15.05 2.98 -9.59
CA ALA A 188 -14.52 4.02 -8.72
C ALA A 188 -13.07 4.37 -9.07
N ILE A 189 -12.25 3.35 -9.38
CA ILE A 189 -10.87 3.53 -9.85
C ILE A 189 -10.85 4.29 -11.18
N ALA A 190 -11.72 3.91 -12.13
CA ALA A 190 -11.84 4.60 -13.41
C ALA A 190 -12.27 6.07 -13.23
N ALA A 191 -13.26 6.33 -12.36
CA ALA A 191 -13.74 7.69 -12.08
C ALA A 191 -12.65 8.58 -11.49
N MET A 192 -11.89 8.07 -10.51
CA MET A 192 -10.75 8.82 -9.93
C MET A 192 -9.62 9.05 -10.95
N ALA A 193 -9.34 8.06 -11.81
CA ALA A 193 -8.24 8.15 -12.75
C ALA A 193 -8.51 9.07 -13.94
N LEU A 194 -9.75 9.11 -14.42
CA LEU A 194 -10.12 9.84 -15.64
C LEU A 194 -10.88 11.14 -15.37
N GLY A 195 -11.44 11.25 -14.17
CA GLY A 195 -12.39 12.31 -13.83
C GLY A 195 -13.79 12.07 -14.41
N THR A 196 -14.80 12.56 -13.73
CA THR A 196 -16.19 12.63 -14.20
C THR A 196 -16.78 13.98 -13.79
N ASP A 197 -18.07 14.24 -14.07
CA ASP A 197 -18.71 15.50 -13.65
C ASP A 197 -18.70 15.68 -12.12
N SER A 198 -18.90 14.58 -11.35
CA SER A 198 -18.91 14.61 -9.88
C SER A 198 -17.55 14.30 -9.27
N VAL A 199 -16.80 13.33 -9.81
CA VAL A 199 -15.54 12.84 -9.25
C VAL A 199 -14.37 13.51 -9.96
N PRO A 200 -13.63 14.43 -9.30
CA PRO A 200 -12.45 15.05 -9.90
C PRO A 200 -11.35 14.02 -10.20
N GLN A 201 -10.60 14.25 -11.28
CA GLN A 201 -9.41 13.47 -11.59
C GLN A 201 -8.34 13.66 -10.52
N VAL A 202 -7.59 12.57 -10.21
CA VAL A 202 -6.49 12.59 -9.24
C VAL A 202 -5.16 12.23 -9.88
N ASP A 203 -4.06 12.64 -9.25
CA ASP A 203 -2.70 12.34 -9.71
C ASP A 203 -2.30 10.89 -9.36
N LYS A 204 -2.74 10.39 -8.21
CA LYS A 204 -2.40 9.04 -7.72
C LYS A 204 -3.52 8.44 -6.90
N ILE A 205 -3.75 7.14 -7.08
CA ILE A 205 -4.77 6.35 -6.38
C ILE A 205 -4.12 5.41 -5.39
N PHE A 206 -4.64 5.41 -4.17
CA PHE A 206 -4.19 4.60 -3.05
C PHE A 206 -5.31 3.72 -2.52
N GLY A 207 -4.95 2.59 -1.96
CA GLY A 207 -5.85 1.72 -1.22
C GLY A 207 -5.92 0.29 -1.75
N PRO A 208 -6.20 -0.65 -0.83
CA PRO A 208 -6.36 -2.07 -1.15
C PRO A 208 -7.68 -2.32 -1.88
N GLY A 209 -7.78 -3.46 -2.55
CA GLY A 209 -9.01 -3.86 -3.20
C GLY A 209 -8.98 -5.29 -3.73
N ASN A 210 -10.11 -5.79 -4.18
CA ASN A 210 -10.24 -7.10 -4.80
C ASN A 210 -9.56 -7.14 -6.19
N SER A 211 -9.60 -8.29 -6.85
CA SER A 211 -8.98 -8.50 -8.17
C SER A 211 -9.45 -7.50 -9.24
N PHE A 212 -10.72 -7.05 -9.22
CA PHE A 212 -11.23 -6.04 -10.16
C PHE A 212 -10.62 -4.66 -9.90
N VAL A 213 -10.49 -4.27 -8.64
CA VAL A 213 -9.86 -3.00 -8.23
C VAL A 213 -8.38 -3.02 -8.58
N THR A 214 -7.68 -4.12 -8.27
CA THR A 214 -6.26 -4.28 -8.60
C THR A 214 -6.01 -4.22 -10.10
N GLU A 215 -6.81 -4.92 -10.90
CA GLU A 215 -6.72 -4.89 -12.36
C GLU A 215 -7.03 -3.49 -12.91
N ALA A 216 -8.05 -2.80 -12.36
CA ALA A 216 -8.39 -1.44 -12.78
C ALA A 216 -7.25 -0.46 -12.48
N LYS A 217 -6.64 -0.53 -11.29
CA LYS A 217 -5.46 0.26 -10.92
C LYS A 217 -4.31 0.02 -11.92
N GLN A 218 -4.04 -1.23 -12.28
CA GLN A 218 -2.99 -1.57 -13.26
C GLN A 218 -3.28 -0.97 -14.64
N GLN A 219 -4.53 -1.11 -15.12
CA GLN A 219 -4.89 -0.59 -16.45
C GLN A 219 -4.83 0.93 -16.51
N VAL A 220 -5.39 1.64 -15.51
CA VAL A 220 -5.36 3.11 -15.52
C VAL A 220 -3.94 3.66 -15.34
N SER A 221 -3.06 2.97 -14.62
CA SER A 221 -1.67 3.41 -14.44
C SER A 221 -0.80 3.30 -15.71
N GLN A 222 -1.25 2.53 -16.70
CA GLN A 222 -0.57 2.39 -17.99
C GLN A 222 -1.04 3.42 -19.02
N ARG A 223 -2.07 4.20 -18.72
CA ARG A 223 -2.60 5.23 -19.60
C ARG A 223 -1.84 6.54 -19.42
N ALA A 224 -1.63 7.27 -20.51
CA ALA A 224 -1.00 8.60 -20.46
C ALA A 224 -1.89 9.66 -19.77
N ASP A 225 -3.19 9.48 -19.84
CA ASP A 225 -4.23 10.32 -19.26
C ASP A 225 -4.82 9.75 -17.95
N GLY A 226 -4.26 8.66 -17.45
CA GLY A 226 -4.68 8.00 -16.22
C GLY A 226 -4.02 8.55 -14.97
N ALA A 227 -4.11 7.82 -13.87
CA ALA A 227 -3.50 8.15 -12.59
C ALA A 227 -2.42 7.14 -12.20
N ALA A 228 -1.38 7.59 -11.48
CA ALA A 228 -0.43 6.68 -10.84
C ALA A 228 -1.13 5.84 -9.76
N ILE A 229 -0.48 4.77 -9.30
CA ILE A 229 -1.00 3.93 -8.21
C ILE A 229 0.08 3.72 -7.13
N ASP A 230 -0.35 3.32 -5.93
CA ASP A 230 0.53 3.00 -4.81
C ASP A 230 1.42 1.78 -5.11
N MET A 231 0.82 0.59 -5.12
CA MET A 231 1.53 -0.66 -5.38
C MET A 231 0.58 -1.73 -5.94
N PRO A 232 1.10 -2.74 -6.65
CA PRO A 232 0.32 -3.95 -6.94
C PRO A 232 0.10 -4.72 -5.64
N ALA A 233 -1.12 -5.18 -5.41
CA ALA A 233 -1.50 -5.97 -4.26
C ALA A 233 -2.31 -7.21 -4.69
N GLY A 234 -2.23 -8.27 -3.91
CA GLY A 234 -3.01 -9.48 -4.01
C GLY A 234 -3.68 -9.80 -2.67
N PRO A 235 -4.17 -11.03 -2.45
CA PRO A 235 -4.64 -11.49 -1.15
C PRO A 235 -3.60 -11.30 -0.06
N SER A 236 -4.08 -11.04 1.15
CA SER A 236 -3.23 -10.78 2.31
C SER A 236 -2.45 -12.02 2.77
N GLU A 237 -1.29 -11.80 3.37
CA GLU A 237 -0.31 -12.84 3.72
C GLU A 237 0.28 -12.62 5.10
N VAL A 238 0.36 -13.67 5.91
CA VAL A 238 1.17 -13.70 7.13
C VAL A 238 2.17 -14.84 7.11
N LEU A 239 3.38 -14.56 7.54
CA LEU A 239 4.36 -15.58 7.92
C LEU A 239 4.75 -15.40 9.37
N VAL A 240 4.49 -16.42 10.20
CA VAL A 240 4.98 -16.48 11.57
C VAL A 240 6.28 -17.28 11.60
N LEU A 241 7.37 -16.65 12.02
CA LEU A 241 8.66 -17.25 12.29
C LEU A 241 8.76 -17.46 13.79
N ALA A 242 8.81 -18.71 14.25
CA ALA A 242 8.72 -19.04 15.66
C ALA A 242 9.72 -20.13 16.06
N ASP A 243 10.20 -20.08 17.30
CA ASP A 243 10.99 -21.11 17.93
C ASP A 243 10.21 -21.83 19.05
N GLU A 244 10.87 -22.69 19.79
CA GLU A 244 10.28 -23.48 20.89
C GLU A 244 9.79 -22.64 22.07
N PHE A 245 10.21 -21.37 22.20
CA PHE A 245 9.78 -20.44 23.24
C PHE A 245 8.51 -19.68 22.90
N ALA A 246 8.06 -19.74 21.64
CA ALA A 246 6.83 -19.09 21.21
C ALA A 246 5.60 -19.72 21.89
N ASN A 247 4.60 -18.89 22.15
CA ASN A 247 3.33 -19.37 22.66
C ASN A 247 2.45 -19.89 21.52
N PRO A 248 2.08 -21.18 21.47
CA PRO A 248 1.28 -21.74 20.38
C PRO A 248 -0.11 -21.10 20.24
N GLU A 249 -0.70 -20.57 21.33
CA GLU A 249 -1.97 -19.85 21.27
C GLU A 249 -1.83 -18.49 20.58
N PHE A 250 -0.70 -17.79 20.78
CA PHE A 250 -0.43 -16.52 20.10
C PHE A 250 -0.16 -16.77 18.61
N VAL A 251 0.67 -17.75 18.29
CA VAL A 251 0.94 -18.17 16.90
C VAL A 251 -0.38 -18.50 16.17
N ALA A 252 -1.27 -19.26 16.82
CA ALA A 252 -2.56 -19.61 16.25
C ALA A 252 -3.44 -18.37 16.00
N ALA A 253 -3.50 -17.45 16.96
CA ALA A 253 -4.26 -16.22 16.84
C ALA A 253 -3.75 -15.34 15.69
N ASP A 254 -2.43 -15.23 15.53
CA ASP A 254 -1.80 -14.46 14.44
C ASP A 254 -2.05 -15.10 13.05
N LEU A 255 -2.07 -16.44 12.94
CA LEU A 255 -2.43 -17.11 11.70
C LEU A 255 -3.91 -16.89 11.35
N LEU A 256 -4.79 -16.91 12.36
CA LEU A 256 -6.23 -16.74 12.19
C LEU A 256 -6.62 -15.29 11.91
N SER A 257 -5.91 -14.29 12.47
CA SER A 257 -6.16 -12.88 12.16
C SER A 257 -5.98 -12.59 10.67
N GLN A 258 -5.02 -13.25 10.03
CA GLN A 258 -4.84 -13.15 8.58
C GLN A 258 -5.89 -13.98 7.82
N ALA A 259 -6.18 -15.19 8.27
CA ALA A 259 -7.09 -16.10 7.59
C ALA A 259 -8.53 -15.56 7.49
N GLU A 260 -8.97 -14.74 8.46
CA GLU A 260 -10.33 -14.16 8.46
C GLU A 260 -10.53 -13.04 7.44
N HIS A 261 -9.46 -12.52 6.80
CA HIS A 261 -9.58 -11.52 5.74
C HIS A 261 -10.25 -12.09 4.48
N GLY A 262 -9.96 -13.36 4.14
CA GLY A 262 -10.55 -13.99 2.96
C GLY A 262 -10.09 -15.42 2.74
N PRO A 263 -10.85 -16.22 1.96
CA PRO A 263 -10.52 -17.62 1.71
C PRO A 263 -9.20 -17.83 0.94
N ASP A 264 -8.73 -16.77 0.25
CA ASP A 264 -7.48 -16.77 -0.53
C ASP A 264 -6.29 -16.26 0.29
N SER A 265 -6.48 -15.88 1.56
CA SER A 265 -5.41 -15.44 2.46
C SER A 265 -4.37 -16.52 2.67
N GLN A 266 -3.11 -16.11 2.79
CA GLN A 266 -1.98 -17.03 2.99
C GLN A 266 -1.51 -16.97 4.44
N ALA A 267 -1.55 -18.11 5.13
CA ALA A 267 -1.03 -18.27 6.49
C ALA A 267 0.12 -19.31 6.49
N ILE A 268 1.30 -18.90 6.96
CA ILE A 268 2.49 -19.76 6.98
C ILE A 268 3.12 -19.71 8.37
N LEU A 269 3.38 -20.88 8.95
CA LEU A 269 4.22 -21.03 10.13
C LEU A 269 5.54 -21.68 9.73
N VAL A 270 6.65 -21.04 10.04
CA VAL A 270 8.01 -21.61 9.91
C VAL A 270 8.62 -21.69 11.30
N SER A 271 9.03 -22.88 11.70
CA SER A 271 9.63 -23.10 13.02
C SER A 271 10.75 -24.15 12.97
N ASN A 272 11.69 -24.06 13.89
CA ASN A 272 12.68 -25.12 14.14
C ASN A 272 12.19 -26.14 15.20
N SER A 273 10.96 -25.98 15.72
CA SER A 273 10.36 -26.89 16.71
C SER A 273 9.14 -27.61 16.14
N ALA A 274 9.24 -28.92 15.95
CA ALA A 274 8.12 -29.75 15.52
C ALA A 274 7.00 -29.75 16.57
N THR A 275 7.33 -29.72 17.86
CA THR A 275 6.37 -29.64 18.96
C THR A 275 5.54 -28.39 18.88
N LEU A 276 6.16 -27.21 18.72
CA LEU A 276 5.45 -25.94 18.56
C LEU A 276 4.50 -25.97 17.35
N ILE A 277 4.93 -26.53 16.21
CA ILE A 277 4.08 -26.64 15.03
C ILE A 277 2.81 -27.44 15.34
N GLU A 278 2.93 -28.60 15.98
CA GLU A 278 1.76 -29.46 16.30
C GLU A 278 0.86 -28.80 17.37
N GLU A 279 1.43 -28.16 18.38
CA GLU A 279 0.66 -27.43 19.37
C GLU A 279 -0.07 -26.24 18.78
N SER A 280 0.58 -25.50 17.85
CA SER A 280 -0.04 -24.39 17.13
C SER A 280 -1.19 -24.85 16.23
N LYS A 281 -1.05 -25.98 15.53
CA LYS A 281 -2.17 -26.57 14.77
C LYS A 281 -3.36 -26.90 15.66
N ALA A 282 -3.10 -27.52 16.82
CA ALA A 282 -4.15 -27.85 17.78
C ALA A 282 -4.83 -26.57 18.34
N ALA A 283 -4.06 -25.51 18.56
CA ALA A 283 -4.58 -24.20 18.97
C ALA A 283 -5.44 -23.55 17.88
N VAL A 284 -5.00 -23.61 16.60
CA VAL A 284 -5.78 -23.13 15.46
C VAL A 284 -7.16 -23.79 15.42
N GLU A 285 -7.23 -25.12 15.52
CA GLU A 285 -8.52 -25.82 15.49
C GLU A 285 -9.43 -25.42 16.66
N ARG A 286 -8.88 -25.24 17.86
CA ARG A 286 -9.67 -24.78 19.03
C ARG A 286 -10.22 -23.38 18.83
N GLN A 287 -9.36 -22.43 18.38
CA GLN A 287 -9.74 -21.04 18.20
C GLN A 287 -10.70 -20.87 17.03
N LEU A 288 -10.47 -21.59 15.91
CA LEU A 288 -11.34 -21.57 14.74
C LEU A 288 -12.77 -22.02 15.05
N ALA A 289 -12.94 -22.94 16.03
CA ALA A 289 -14.26 -23.43 16.44
C ALA A 289 -15.13 -22.33 17.07
N THR A 290 -14.53 -21.28 17.60
CA THR A 290 -15.22 -20.16 18.29
C THR A 290 -15.17 -18.85 17.53
N LEU A 291 -14.45 -18.82 16.39
CA LEU A 291 -14.27 -17.61 15.59
C LEU A 291 -15.59 -17.27 14.87
N SER A 292 -16.04 -16.01 14.99
CA SER A 292 -17.28 -15.55 14.32
C SER A 292 -17.21 -15.61 12.79
N ARG A 293 -16.01 -15.50 12.22
CA ARG A 293 -15.72 -15.57 10.78
C ARG A 293 -15.12 -16.92 10.36
N ALA A 294 -15.38 -18.00 11.10
CA ALA A 294 -14.83 -19.33 10.86
C ALA A 294 -15.05 -19.82 9.41
N GLU A 295 -16.23 -19.54 8.83
CA GLU A 295 -16.56 -19.94 7.45
C GLU A 295 -15.63 -19.30 6.40
N ILE A 296 -15.09 -18.12 6.69
CA ILE A 296 -14.14 -17.41 5.82
C ILE A 296 -12.71 -17.90 6.09
N ALA A 297 -12.34 -18.05 7.37
CA ALA A 297 -10.99 -18.42 7.76
C ALA A 297 -10.65 -19.89 7.47
N ARG A 298 -11.62 -20.81 7.54
CA ARG A 298 -11.40 -22.25 7.36
C ARG A 298 -10.75 -22.60 6.02
N PRO A 299 -11.23 -22.13 4.85
CA PRO A 299 -10.59 -22.42 3.56
C PRO A 299 -9.14 -21.89 3.48
N ALA A 300 -8.85 -20.72 4.07
CA ALA A 300 -7.50 -20.19 4.15
C ALA A 300 -6.59 -21.07 5.00
N MET A 301 -7.08 -21.55 6.16
CA MET A 301 -6.33 -22.43 7.06
C MET A 301 -6.14 -23.85 6.51
N GLU A 302 -7.05 -24.37 5.69
CA GLU A 302 -6.86 -25.63 4.96
C GLU A 302 -5.67 -25.56 4.00
N ASN A 303 -5.38 -24.38 3.47
CA ASN A 303 -4.23 -24.10 2.62
C ASN A 303 -3.00 -23.60 3.38
N ALA A 304 -3.09 -23.48 4.71
CA ALA A 304 -1.99 -23.01 5.55
C ALA A 304 -0.77 -23.94 5.47
N ARG A 305 0.41 -23.37 5.57
CA ARG A 305 1.66 -24.12 5.46
C ARG A 305 2.41 -24.12 6.77
N TYR A 306 2.80 -25.31 7.18
CA TYR A 306 3.55 -25.58 8.41
C TYR A 306 4.90 -26.15 8.01
N ILE A 307 5.97 -25.35 8.15
CA ILE A 307 7.32 -25.65 7.67
C ILE A 307 8.25 -25.86 8.86
N LEU A 308 8.85 -27.05 8.94
CA LEU A 308 9.87 -27.38 9.90
C LEU A 308 11.25 -27.12 9.28
N ALA A 309 12.04 -26.25 9.91
CA ALA A 309 13.42 -25.95 9.59
C ALA A 309 14.37 -26.61 10.61
N ASP A 310 15.61 -26.87 10.23
CA ASP A 310 16.61 -27.48 11.13
C ASP A 310 17.22 -26.45 12.11
N SER A 311 17.12 -25.16 11.79
CA SER A 311 17.63 -24.05 12.61
C SER A 311 16.86 -22.75 12.33
N ILE A 312 17.03 -21.75 13.18
CA ILE A 312 16.46 -20.40 12.98
C ILE A 312 17.03 -19.74 11.71
N GLU A 313 18.29 -19.94 11.39
CA GLU A 313 18.90 -19.44 10.15
C GLU A 313 18.20 -20.00 8.91
N GLN A 314 17.90 -21.29 8.92
CA GLN A 314 17.18 -21.93 7.82
C GLN A 314 15.72 -21.47 7.77
N ALA A 315 15.09 -21.22 8.90
CA ALA A 315 13.75 -20.65 8.97
C ALA A 315 13.73 -19.21 8.40
N ILE A 316 14.75 -18.39 8.68
CA ILE A 316 14.93 -17.05 8.09
C ILE A 316 15.18 -17.15 6.57
N GLU A 317 15.94 -18.18 6.10
CA GLU A 317 16.09 -18.44 4.65
C GLU A 317 14.72 -18.62 3.97
N ALA A 318 13.86 -19.45 4.55
CA ALA A 318 12.51 -19.70 4.05
C ALA A 318 11.65 -18.40 4.07
N SER A 319 11.71 -17.64 5.16
CA SER A 319 11.04 -16.35 5.28
C SER A 319 11.51 -15.35 4.22
N ASN A 320 12.82 -15.18 4.03
CA ASN A 320 13.36 -14.29 3.00
C ASN A 320 13.01 -14.76 1.57
N ALA A 321 12.93 -16.07 1.34
CA ALA A 321 12.53 -16.61 0.05
C ALA A 321 11.05 -16.28 -0.25
N TYR A 322 10.18 -16.35 0.77
CA TYR A 322 8.78 -16.01 0.67
C TYR A 322 8.56 -14.49 0.54
N ALA A 323 9.24 -13.67 1.34
CA ALA A 323 9.06 -12.22 1.41
C ALA A 323 7.60 -11.84 1.69
N ALA A 324 7.15 -12.16 2.90
CA ALA A 324 5.77 -11.99 3.35
C ALA A 324 5.36 -10.51 3.40
N GLU A 325 4.06 -10.27 3.28
CA GLU A 325 3.42 -9.00 3.62
C GLU A 325 3.63 -8.69 5.11
N HIS A 326 3.12 -9.56 5.98
CA HIS A 326 3.29 -9.50 7.43
C HIS A 326 4.27 -10.59 7.88
N LEU A 327 5.36 -10.20 8.54
CA LEU A 327 6.30 -11.12 9.14
C LEU A 327 6.28 -10.98 10.66
N ILE A 328 5.75 -11.97 11.36
CA ILE A 328 5.73 -12.03 12.82
C ILE A 328 6.90 -12.90 13.28
N VAL A 329 7.74 -12.37 14.15
CA VAL A 329 8.98 -13.04 14.61
C VAL A 329 8.86 -13.32 16.10
N GLN A 330 8.37 -14.51 16.43
CA GLN A 330 8.20 -15.01 17.80
C GLN A 330 9.33 -15.99 18.17
N ILE A 331 10.54 -15.50 18.16
CA ILE A 331 11.75 -16.25 18.55
C ILE A 331 12.47 -15.56 19.71
N GLU A 332 13.24 -16.31 20.47
CA GLU A 332 14.06 -15.74 21.54
C GLU A 332 15.07 -14.75 20.94
N ASN A 333 15.20 -13.58 21.57
CA ASN A 333 16.10 -12.50 21.11
C ASN A 333 15.87 -12.08 19.64
N ALA A 334 14.60 -12.00 19.20
CA ALA A 334 14.18 -11.70 17.83
C ALA A 334 14.92 -10.52 17.19
N ARG A 335 15.26 -9.48 17.99
CA ARG A 335 15.95 -8.28 17.50
C ARG A 335 17.35 -8.57 16.98
N ASP A 336 18.04 -9.58 17.48
CA ASP A 336 19.40 -9.92 17.06
C ASP A 336 19.43 -10.53 15.65
N TYR A 337 18.28 -11.04 15.20
CA TYR A 337 18.12 -11.61 13.87
C TYR A 337 17.70 -10.62 12.80
N LEU A 338 17.31 -9.38 13.15
CA LEU A 338 16.89 -8.36 12.18
C LEU A 338 17.89 -8.16 11.02
N PRO A 339 19.22 -8.13 11.24
CA PRO A 339 20.16 -7.98 10.13
C PRO A 339 20.13 -9.12 9.09
N LYS A 340 19.57 -10.29 9.45
CA LYS A 340 19.44 -11.46 8.57
C LYS A 340 18.09 -11.46 7.82
N ILE A 341 17.09 -10.72 8.29
CA ILE A 341 15.78 -10.58 7.64
C ILE A 341 15.89 -9.49 6.58
N LYS A 342 15.67 -9.86 5.33
CA LYS A 342 15.89 -8.96 4.18
C LYS A 342 14.59 -8.42 3.59
N TYR A 343 13.52 -9.20 3.65
CA TYR A 343 12.31 -8.92 2.91
C TYR A 343 11.07 -9.21 3.75
N ALA A 344 10.31 -8.16 4.02
CA ALA A 344 8.94 -8.22 4.55
C ALA A 344 8.25 -6.87 4.27
N GLY A 345 6.95 -6.86 4.16
CA GLY A 345 6.18 -5.61 4.11
C GLY A 345 6.21 -4.90 5.47
N SER A 346 5.93 -5.64 6.54
CA SER A 346 6.09 -5.19 7.93
C SER A 346 6.63 -6.33 8.81
N ILE A 347 7.40 -5.99 9.86
CA ILE A 347 7.98 -6.96 10.79
C ILE A 347 7.48 -6.67 12.20
N PHE A 348 6.94 -7.71 12.85
CA PHE A 348 6.42 -7.69 14.22
C PHE A 348 7.34 -8.52 15.12
N LEU A 349 7.96 -7.91 16.13
CA LEU A 349 9.00 -8.56 16.93
C LEU A 349 8.51 -8.95 18.32
N GLY A 350 8.66 -10.22 18.62
CA GLY A 350 8.40 -10.77 19.94
C GLY A 350 6.93 -11.08 20.21
N PRO A 351 6.64 -11.72 21.36
CA PRO A 351 5.33 -12.30 21.65
C PRO A 351 4.21 -11.27 21.87
N TRP A 352 4.55 -10.00 22.11
CA TRP A 352 3.60 -8.91 22.38
C TRP A 352 3.31 -8.04 21.16
N SER A 353 3.75 -8.46 19.99
CA SER A 353 3.60 -7.69 18.73
C SER A 353 2.76 -8.47 17.72
N PRO A 354 1.43 -8.55 17.91
CA PRO A 354 0.55 -9.18 16.93
C PRO A 354 0.43 -8.31 15.68
N GLU A 355 0.05 -8.90 14.55
CA GLU A 355 -0.29 -8.21 13.29
C GLU A 355 -1.29 -7.07 13.52
N SER A 356 -2.33 -7.32 14.31
CA SER A 356 -3.38 -6.35 14.65
C SER A 356 -2.84 -5.03 15.23
N ALA A 357 -1.67 -5.04 15.89
CA ALA A 357 -1.07 -3.79 16.38
C ALA A 357 -0.72 -2.85 15.22
N GLY A 358 -0.11 -3.38 14.16
CA GLY A 358 0.22 -2.62 12.96
C GLY A 358 -1.01 -2.25 12.13
N ASP A 359 -1.97 -3.16 12.04
CA ASP A 359 -3.19 -2.96 11.27
C ASP A 359 -4.07 -1.84 11.80
N TYR A 360 -4.04 -1.60 13.10
CA TYR A 360 -4.97 -0.65 13.71
C TYR A 360 -4.30 0.58 14.32
N ALA A 361 -3.29 0.43 15.19
CA ALA A 361 -2.99 1.53 16.10
C ALA A 361 -1.51 1.77 16.46
N SER A 362 -0.55 0.91 16.09
CA SER A 362 0.85 1.09 16.49
C SER A 362 1.53 2.30 15.84
N GLY A 363 1.05 2.73 14.67
CA GLY A 363 1.57 3.89 13.95
C GLY A 363 2.16 3.59 12.57
N THR A 364 2.58 2.37 12.30
CA THR A 364 3.03 1.93 10.98
C THR A 364 1.84 1.81 10.01
N ASN A 365 2.11 1.73 8.71
CA ASN A 365 1.06 1.62 7.71
C ASN A 365 0.77 0.14 7.39
N HIS A 366 -0.52 -0.21 7.27
CA HIS A 366 -0.95 -1.56 6.95
C HIS A 366 -1.16 -1.80 5.44
N VAL A 367 -0.98 -0.78 4.59
CA VAL A 367 -0.98 -0.97 3.14
C VAL A 367 0.40 -1.45 2.73
N LEU A 368 0.51 -2.74 2.53
CA LEU A 368 1.76 -3.47 2.41
C LEU A 368 1.84 -4.21 1.06
N PRO A 369 3.06 -4.43 0.54
CA PRO A 369 3.24 -5.22 -0.67
C PRO A 369 3.02 -6.72 -0.37
N THR A 370 2.11 -7.34 -1.11
CA THR A 370 1.82 -8.78 -1.06
C THR A 370 2.56 -9.53 -2.19
N TYR A 371 2.34 -10.83 -2.35
CA TYR A 371 2.81 -11.65 -3.49
C TYR A 371 4.32 -11.60 -3.74
N GLY A 372 5.11 -11.40 -2.67
CA GLY A 372 6.56 -11.30 -2.75
C GLY A 372 7.05 -9.94 -3.28
N TYR A 373 6.15 -9.01 -3.53
CA TYR A 373 6.52 -7.64 -3.90
C TYR A 373 7.29 -6.91 -2.80
N ALA A 374 7.29 -7.40 -1.55
CA ALA A 374 8.16 -6.90 -0.48
C ALA A 374 9.68 -6.96 -0.80
N LYS A 375 10.07 -7.62 -1.91
CA LYS A 375 11.44 -7.60 -2.44
C LYS A 375 11.81 -6.32 -3.17
N ASN A 376 10.85 -5.58 -3.68
CA ASN A 376 11.05 -4.42 -4.57
C ASN A 376 10.06 -3.28 -4.37
N TYR A 377 9.03 -3.47 -3.54
CA TYR A 377 8.13 -2.42 -3.09
C TYR A 377 8.20 -2.27 -1.58
N SER A 378 8.05 -1.06 -1.11
CA SER A 378 7.98 -0.74 0.33
C SER A 378 6.52 -0.71 0.80
N SER A 379 6.31 -0.79 2.11
CA SER A 379 5.05 -0.38 2.73
C SER A 379 4.73 1.07 2.39
N LEU A 380 3.43 1.40 2.34
CA LEU A 380 3.00 2.77 2.12
C LEU A 380 3.56 3.70 3.20
N GLY A 381 4.13 4.80 2.77
CA GLY A 381 4.73 5.79 3.65
C GLY A 381 4.49 7.22 3.17
N LEU A 382 5.01 8.19 3.90
CA LEU A 382 4.80 9.60 3.58
C LEU A 382 5.29 9.97 2.17
N LEU A 383 6.41 9.39 1.74
CA LEU A 383 7.00 9.70 0.42
C LEU A 383 6.14 9.26 -0.75
N ASP A 384 5.20 8.33 -0.55
CA ASP A 384 4.27 7.90 -1.59
C ASP A 384 3.25 8.99 -1.95
N PHE A 385 2.99 9.92 -1.02
CA PHE A 385 2.12 11.09 -1.16
C PHE A 385 2.88 12.34 -1.60
N MET A 386 4.16 12.20 -1.89
CA MET A 386 5.04 13.29 -2.30
C MET A 386 5.72 12.97 -3.62
N ARG A 387 6.10 14.00 -4.34
CA ARG A 387 7.02 13.91 -5.47
C ARG A 387 8.27 14.74 -5.20
N ARG A 388 9.34 14.40 -5.88
CA ARG A 388 10.60 15.14 -5.82
C ARG A 388 11.00 15.61 -7.21
N TYR A 389 11.66 16.79 -7.26
CA TYR A 389 12.23 17.33 -8.48
C TYR A 389 13.58 17.98 -8.18
N THR A 390 14.40 18.11 -9.21
CA THR A 390 15.72 18.70 -9.12
C THR A 390 15.73 20.11 -9.64
N ILE A 391 16.58 20.96 -9.04
CA ILE A 391 16.87 22.30 -9.50
C ILE A 391 18.37 22.36 -9.78
N GLN A 392 18.75 22.95 -10.92
CA GLN A 392 20.14 23.16 -11.29
C GLN A 392 20.31 24.63 -11.61
N GLU A 393 21.31 25.27 -10.95
CA GLU A 393 21.65 26.68 -11.15
C GLU A 393 23.14 26.78 -11.39
N LEU A 394 23.52 27.38 -12.52
CA LEU A 394 24.89 27.63 -12.89
C LEU A 394 25.14 29.15 -12.96
N SER A 395 26.16 29.62 -12.25
CA SER A 395 26.70 30.95 -12.48
C SER A 395 27.59 31.00 -13.73
N ALA A 396 28.00 32.18 -14.13
CA ALA A 396 28.99 32.35 -15.21
C ALA A 396 30.28 31.56 -14.93
N ASP A 397 30.75 31.54 -13.68
CA ASP A 397 31.94 30.76 -13.28
C ASP A 397 31.65 29.25 -13.32
N GLY A 398 30.44 28.84 -12.88
CA GLY A 398 29.99 27.44 -13.01
C GLY A 398 29.97 26.97 -14.47
N MET A 399 29.52 27.83 -15.39
CA MET A 399 29.56 27.54 -16.82
C MET A 399 31.00 27.46 -17.35
N ARG A 400 31.91 28.36 -16.93
CA ARG A 400 33.34 28.27 -17.30
C ARG A 400 33.98 26.96 -16.80
N ASN A 401 33.64 26.54 -15.58
CA ASN A 401 34.21 25.35 -14.96
C ASN A 401 33.67 24.06 -15.53
N LEU A 402 32.37 23.97 -15.82
CA LEU A 402 31.69 22.71 -16.23
C LEU A 402 31.49 22.60 -17.75
N GLY A 403 31.38 23.73 -18.46
CA GLY A 403 31.09 23.82 -19.88
C GLY A 403 31.98 22.94 -20.78
N PRO A 404 33.32 22.95 -20.60
CA PRO A 404 34.19 22.09 -21.42
C PRO A 404 33.87 20.60 -21.29
N ALA A 405 33.53 20.11 -20.11
CA ALA A 405 33.16 18.72 -19.88
C ALA A 405 31.81 18.37 -20.55
N ILE A 406 30.83 19.27 -20.46
CA ILE A 406 29.51 19.07 -21.10
C ILE A 406 29.67 19.01 -22.60
N MET A 407 30.42 19.91 -23.21
CA MET A 407 30.65 19.94 -24.65
C MET A 407 31.36 18.66 -25.14
N ALA A 408 32.39 18.22 -24.40
CA ALA A 408 33.11 16.99 -24.76
C ALA A 408 32.21 15.73 -24.72
N LEU A 409 31.31 15.64 -23.72
CA LEU A 409 30.35 14.54 -23.62
C LEU A 409 29.29 14.61 -24.72
N ALA A 410 28.73 15.79 -24.97
CA ALA A 410 27.74 15.98 -26.05
C ALA A 410 28.31 15.63 -27.43
N ALA A 411 29.55 16.03 -27.71
CA ALA A 411 30.25 15.69 -28.94
C ALA A 411 30.49 14.18 -29.05
N ALA A 412 30.89 13.51 -27.95
CA ALA A 412 31.09 12.07 -27.92
C ALA A 412 29.79 11.26 -28.17
N GLU A 413 28.65 11.82 -27.80
CA GLU A 413 27.32 11.25 -28.05
C GLU A 413 26.73 11.66 -29.42
N GLY A 414 27.38 12.53 -30.16
CA GLY A 414 26.90 13.06 -31.45
C GLY A 414 25.68 13.98 -31.31
N LEU A 415 25.55 14.67 -30.15
CA LEU A 415 24.43 15.56 -29.85
C LEU A 415 24.81 17.03 -30.07
N ASP A 416 24.94 17.44 -31.32
CA ASP A 416 25.43 18.77 -31.73
C ASP A 416 24.65 19.92 -31.09
N ALA A 417 23.32 19.82 -30.95
CA ALA A 417 22.50 20.86 -30.36
C ALA A 417 22.78 21.03 -28.86
N HIS A 418 23.09 19.93 -28.14
CA HIS A 418 23.49 19.97 -26.73
C HIS A 418 24.85 20.64 -26.55
N GLU A 419 25.83 20.31 -27.41
CA GLU A 419 27.12 20.96 -27.44
C GLU A 419 26.97 22.45 -27.76
N GLN A 420 26.22 22.81 -28.80
CA GLN A 420 25.99 24.19 -29.24
C GLN A 420 25.32 25.04 -28.14
N ALA A 421 24.41 24.47 -27.36
CA ALA A 421 23.75 25.16 -26.25
C ALA A 421 24.75 25.64 -25.21
N VAL A 422 25.84 24.93 -24.96
CA VAL A 422 26.93 25.31 -24.06
C VAL A 422 27.94 26.16 -24.74
N ALA A 423 28.33 25.87 -25.98
CA ALA A 423 29.32 26.61 -26.78
C ALA A 423 28.94 28.11 -26.87
N LEU A 424 27.68 28.42 -27.19
CA LEU A 424 27.18 29.78 -27.29
C LEU A 424 27.32 30.54 -25.96
N ARG A 425 27.00 29.88 -24.80
CA ARG A 425 27.20 30.50 -23.49
C ARG A 425 28.66 30.74 -23.15
N MET A 426 29.51 29.79 -23.47
CA MET A 426 30.98 29.95 -23.33
C MET A 426 31.55 31.07 -24.20
N GLN A 427 31.01 31.24 -25.42
CA GLN A 427 31.39 32.34 -26.32
C GLN A 427 30.96 33.68 -25.77
N ALA A 428 29.73 33.83 -25.29
CA ALA A 428 29.24 35.07 -24.66
C ALA A 428 30.08 35.45 -23.43
N LEU A 429 30.45 34.50 -22.58
CA LEU A 429 31.33 34.72 -21.43
C LEU A 429 32.74 35.20 -21.81
N LYS A 430 33.26 34.85 -22.99
CA LYS A 430 34.53 35.34 -23.51
C LYS A 430 34.43 36.77 -24.03
N GLN A 431 33.26 37.16 -24.55
CA GLN A 431 33.00 38.49 -25.10
C GLN A 431 32.63 39.54 -24.04
N GLY A 432 32.38 39.13 -22.79
CA GLY A 432 32.00 40.02 -21.71
C GLY A 432 30.52 40.42 -21.70
N ASP A 433 29.66 39.70 -22.43
CA ASP A 433 28.25 40.05 -22.62
C ASP A 433 27.32 39.38 -21.56
N ALA A 434 27.87 38.83 -20.46
CA ALA A 434 27.12 38.15 -19.42
C ALA A 434 27.36 38.71 -18.02
#